data_05f93867dcbcdf4b0cac9586fcc82e17
#
_entry.id   05f93867dcbcdf4b0cac9586fcc82e17
#
_cell.length_a   1.000
_cell.length_b   1.000
_cell.length_c   1.000
_cell.angle_alpha   90.00
_cell.angle_beta   90.00
_cell.angle_gamma   90.00
#
_symmetry.space_group_name_H-M   'P 1'
#
loop_
_entity.id
_entity.type
_entity.pdbx_description
1 polymer ?
#
loop_
_entity_poly.entity_id
_entity_poly.type
_entity_poly.pdbx_seq_one_letter_code
_entity_poly.pdbx_strand_id
1 'polypeptide(L)'
;MEIDQSLNQLNLQWTDIYYSLHYKHEDNISHQAVRLLQYIDKNSESTIGNLADCLSVSHNTASEHTKRLIQKGLAAKYRSEHDERKVFVALTEKGRLVLERNTQLDKEKLKSILERISVSERELIEKAFYILSKEAKQWQL
;
A
#
# COMPACT_ATOMS: atom_id res chain seq x y z
N MET A 1 8.84 24.40 -17.73
CA MET A 1 9.17 23.01 -18.09
C MET A 1 7.96 22.38 -18.76
N GLU A 2 8.17 21.78 -19.91
CA GLU A 2 7.10 21.08 -20.61
C GLU A 2 6.59 19.90 -19.78
N ILE A 3 5.31 19.57 -19.93
CA ILE A 3 4.68 18.47 -19.17
C ILE A 3 5.42 17.14 -19.38
N ASP A 4 5.83 16.85 -20.61
CA ASP A 4 6.55 15.59 -20.91
C ASP A 4 7.90 15.54 -20.19
N GLN A 5 8.60 16.66 -20.10
CA GLN A 5 9.87 16.74 -19.36
C GLN A 5 9.64 16.55 -17.87
N SER A 6 8.59 17.18 -17.31
CA SER A 6 8.22 17.03 -15.91
C SER A 6 7.88 15.58 -15.58
N LEU A 7 7.11 14.93 -16.45
CA LEU A 7 6.69 13.54 -16.28
C LEU A 7 7.90 12.61 -16.22
N ASN A 8 8.83 12.74 -17.16
CA ASN A 8 10.03 11.92 -17.22
C ASN A 8 10.93 12.14 -16.01
N GLN A 9 11.10 13.39 -15.62
CA GLN A 9 11.92 13.74 -14.46
C GLN A 9 11.35 13.23 -13.15
N LEU A 10 10.04 13.40 -12.94
CA LEU A 10 9.36 12.95 -11.73
C LEU A 10 9.42 11.42 -11.60
N ASN A 11 9.20 10.71 -12.70
CA ASN A 11 9.31 9.25 -12.68
C ASN A 11 10.72 8.78 -12.37
N LEU A 12 11.72 9.41 -12.96
CA LEU A 12 13.12 9.06 -12.68
C LEU A 12 13.46 9.30 -11.21
N GLN A 13 13.07 10.45 -10.68
CA GLN A 13 13.32 10.80 -9.28
C GLN A 13 12.56 9.89 -8.33
N TRP A 14 11.33 9.53 -8.66
CA TRP A 14 10.56 8.55 -7.87
C TRP A 14 11.27 7.21 -7.80
N THR A 15 11.77 6.70 -8.93
CA THR A 15 12.48 5.42 -8.92
C THR A 15 13.78 5.50 -8.14
N ASP A 16 14.51 6.62 -8.19
CA ASP A 16 15.73 6.83 -7.40
C ASP A 16 15.41 6.84 -5.90
N ILE A 17 14.34 7.51 -5.50
CA ILE A 17 13.89 7.58 -4.10
C ILE A 17 13.56 6.18 -3.59
N TYR A 18 12.71 5.47 -4.30
CA TYR A 18 12.28 4.14 -3.88
C TYR A 18 13.44 3.15 -3.87
N TYR A 19 14.28 3.16 -4.89
CA TYR A 19 15.43 2.27 -4.99
C TYR A 19 16.38 2.43 -3.78
N SER A 20 16.63 3.67 -3.37
CA SER A 20 17.58 3.98 -2.30
C SER A 20 16.98 3.87 -0.90
N LEU A 21 15.69 4.13 -0.75
CA LEU A 21 15.07 4.31 0.57
C LEU A 21 14.09 3.21 0.96
N HIS A 22 13.81 2.24 0.10
CA HIS A 22 12.89 1.16 0.46
C HIS A 22 13.48 0.27 1.55
N TYR A 23 12.62 -0.45 2.26
CA TYR A 23 13.07 -1.41 3.26
C TYR A 23 13.82 -2.57 2.60
N LYS A 24 14.92 -2.98 3.22
CA LYS A 24 15.56 -4.24 2.89
C LYS A 24 14.85 -5.32 3.70
N HIS A 25 13.91 -6.01 3.08
CA HIS A 25 13.06 -6.99 3.78
C HIS A 25 13.27 -8.40 3.26
N GLU A 26 12.91 -9.36 4.10
CA GLU A 26 13.01 -10.79 3.78
C GLU A 26 11.65 -11.45 3.54
N ASP A 27 10.56 -10.65 3.53
CA ASP A 27 9.21 -11.17 3.35
C ASP A 27 9.05 -11.72 1.92
N ASN A 28 8.79 -13.00 1.82
CA ASN A 28 8.58 -13.66 0.55
C ASN A 28 7.07 -13.79 0.28
N ILE A 29 6.48 -12.71 -0.21
CA ILE A 29 5.07 -12.71 -0.59
C ILE A 29 4.92 -12.29 -2.06
N SER A 30 3.86 -12.79 -2.70
CA SER A 30 3.61 -12.50 -4.11
C SER A 30 3.16 -11.05 -4.30
N HIS A 31 3.33 -10.55 -5.52
CA HIS A 31 2.85 -9.23 -5.91
C HIS A 31 1.33 -9.12 -5.69
N GLN A 32 0.57 -10.18 -5.99
CA GLN A 32 -0.87 -10.21 -5.77
C GLN A 32 -1.21 -10.13 -4.28
N ALA A 33 -0.43 -10.78 -3.42
CA ALA A 33 -0.61 -10.69 -1.97
C ALA A 33 -0.41 -9.25 -1.49
N VAL A 34 0.62 -8.56 -1.98
CA VAL A 34 0.84 -7.13 -1.65
C VAL A 34 -0.36 -6.29 -2.06
N ARG A 35 -0.88 -6.50 -3.27
CA ARG A 35 -2.05 -5.76 -3.77
C ARG A 35 -3.28 -5.98 -2.90
N LEU A 36 -3.52 -7.20 -2.45
CA LEU A 36 -4.64 -7.51 -1.55
C LEU A 36 -4.46 -6.84 -0.19
N LEU A 37 -3.27 -6.92 0.38
CA LEU A 37 -2.98 -6.27 1.65
C LEU A 37 -3.17 -4.75 1.55
N GLN A 38 -2.74 -4.14 0.46
CA GLN A 38 -2.95 -2.70 0.22
C GLN A 38 -4.44 -2.36 0.12
N TYR A 39 -5.21 -3.17 -0.60
CA TYR A 39 -6.65 -2.93 -0.74
C TYR A 39 -7.33 -3.01 0.63
N ILE A 40 -7.05 -4.03 1.41
CA ILE A 40 -7.62 -4.22 2.74
C ILE A 40 -7.24 -3.06 3.67
N ASP A 41 -6.00 -2.60 3.59
CA ASP A 41 -5.51 -1.48 4.40
C ASP A 41 -6.24 -0.16 4.07
N LYS A 42 -6.47 0.08 2.80
CA LYS A 42 -7.05 1.35 2.32
C LYS A 42 -8.59 1.36 2.31
N ASN A 43 -9.22 0.22 2.49
CA ASN A 43 -10.68 0.09 2.42
C ASN A 43 -11.19 -0.68 3.63
N SER A 44 -11.93 -0.01 4.50
CA SER A 44 -12.61 -0.66 5.60
C SER A 44 -13.71 -1.59 5.05
N GLU A 45 -14.04 -2.64 5.80
CA GLU A 45 -15.12 -3.56 5.46
C GLU A 45 -14.96 -4.23 4.10
N SER A 46 -13.74 -4.73 3.82
CA SER A 46 -13.46 -5.44 2.57
C SER A 46 -14.06 -6.84 2.57
N THR A 47 -14.84 -7.16 1.54
CA THR A 47 -15.43 -8.49 1.33
C THR A 47 -14.59 -9.30 0.33
N ILE A 48 -14.81 -10.61 0.26
CA ILE A 48 -14.16 -11.45 -0.78
C ILE A 48 -14.54 -10.95 -2.18
N GLY A 49 -15.79 -10.50 -2.38
CA GLY A 49 -16.20 -9.90 -3.65
C GLY A 49 -15.40 -8.67 -4.02
N ASN A 50 -15.14 -7.79 -3.05
CA ASN A 50 -14.30 -6.60 -3.27
C ASN A 50 -12.88 -7.01 -3.65
N LEU A 51 -12.33 -8.04 -3.01
CA LEU A 51 -10.98 -8.52 -3.29
C LEU A 51 -10.88 -9.17 -4.67
N ALA A 52 -11.92 -9.88 -5.09
CA ALA A 52 -12.03 -10.46 -6.43
C ALA A 52 -11.99 -9.36 -7.50
N ASP A 53 -12.74 -8.27 -7.29
CA ASP A 53 -12.76 -7.13 -8.19
C ASP A 53 -11.39 -6.43 -8.24
N CYS A 54 -10.75 -6.28 -7.09
CA CYS A 54 -9.41 -5.67 -6.99
C CYS A 54 -8.37 -6.41 -7.85
N LEU A 55 -8.40 -7.74 -7.84
CA LEU A 55 -7.45 -8.55 -8.61
C LEU A 55 -7.95 -8.90 -10.01
N SER A 56 -9.20 -8.57 -10.35
CA SER A 56 -9.84 -8.99 -11.61
C SER A 56 -9.82 -10.51 -11.77
N VAL A 57 -10.20 -11.22 -10.71
CA VAL A 57 -10.26 -12.68 -10.67
C VAL A 57 -11.64 -13.15 -10.22
N SER A 58 -11.89 -14.46 -10.32
CA SER A 58 -13.13 -15.05 -9.83
C SER A 58 -13.21 -14.98 -8.30
N HIS A 59 -14.43 -15.10 -7.77
CA HIS A 59 -14.68 -15.16 -6.34
C HIS A 59 -13.90 -16.32 -5.69
N ASN A 60 -13.87 -17.48 -6.32
CA ASN A 60 -13.13 -18.64 -5.82
C ASN A 60 -11.64 -18.37 -5.74
N THR A 61 -11.06 -17.74 -6.76
CA THR A 61 -9.64 -17.40 -6.78
C THR A 61 -9.30 -16.40 -5.68
N ALA A 62 -10.12 -15.36 -5.50
CA ALA A 62 -9.95 -14.37 -4.43
C ALA A 62 -10.07 -15.03 -3.05
N SER A 63 -11.00 -15.97 -2.89
CA SER A 63 -11.16 -16.74 -1.65
C SER A 63 -9.90 -17.56 -1.34
N GLU A 64 -9.31 -18.19 -2.34
CA GLU A 64 -8.07 -18.96 -2.16
C GLU A 64 -6.88 -18.04 -1.79
N HIS A 65 -6.75 -16.91 -2.44
CA HIS A 65 -5.71 -15.93 -2.07
C HIS A 65 -5.88 -15.42 -0.64
N THR A 66 -7.12 -15.11 -0.25
CA THR A 66 -7.44 -14.65 1.11
C THR A 66 -7.11 -15.73 2.14
N LYS A 67 -7.46 -16.97 1.83
CA LYS A 67 -7.16 -18.12 2.70
C LYS A 67 -5.65 -18.24 2.95
N ARG A 68 -4.84 -18.06 1.91
CA ARG A 68 -3.37 -18.09 2.06
C ARG A 68 -2.87 -16.95 2.95
N LEU A 69 -3.41 -15.75 2.82
CA LEU A 69 -3.07 -14.63 3.68
C LEU A 69 -3.39 -14.94 5.14
N ILE A 70 -4.55 -15.54 5.39
CA ILE A 70 -4.98 -15.91 6.74
C ILE A 70 -4.06 -17.01 7.30
N GLN A 71 -3.71 -18.01 6.50
CA GLN A 71 -2.81 -19.07 6.90
C GLN A 71 -1.42 -18.54 7.28
N LYS A 72 -0.96 -17.48 6.60
CA LYS A 72 0.30 -16.83 6.91
C LYS A 72 0.21 -15.86 8.10
N GLY A 73 -0.98 -15.68 8.65
CA GLY A 73 -1.21 -14.79 9.78
C GLY A 73 -1.24 -13.30 9.40
N LEU A 74 -1.43 -12.98 8.12
CA LEU A 74 -1.40 -11.60 7.61
C LEU A 74 -2.77 -10.93 7.60
N ALA A 75 -3.83 -11.73 7.61
CA ALA A 75 -5.20 -11.25 7.58
C ALA A 75 -6.08 -12.13 8.46
N ALA A 76 -7.25 -11.62 8.82
CA ALA A 76 -8.25 -12.35 9.59
C ALA A 76 -9.64 -11.99 9.10
N LYS A 77 -10.56 -12.93 9.20
CA LYS A 77 -11.98 -12.68 8.92
C LYS A 77 -12.69 -12.23 10.17
N TYR A 78 -13.65 -11.35 10.00
CA TYR A 78 -14.56 -10.97 11.08
C TYR A 78 -15.96 -10.75 10.53
N ARG A 79 -16.96 -10.90 11.38
CA ARG A 79 -18.36 -10.69 10.99
C ARG A 79 -18.77 -9.27 11.30
N SER A 80 -19.68 -8.73 10.46
CA SER A 80 -20.28 -7.41 10.70
C SER A 80 -21.09 -7.44 12.00
N GLU A 81 -21.01 -6.38 12.80
CA GLU A 81 -21.82 -6.19 13.98
C GLU A 81 -23.30 -5.96 13.64
N HIS A 82 -23.58 -5.47 12.43
CA HIS A 82 -24.90 -5.11 11.97
C HIS A 82 -25.59 -6.20 11.16
N ASP A 83 -24.84 -7.11 10.54
CA ASP A 83 -25.36 -8.19 9.73
C ASP A 83 -24.40 -9.38 9.76
N GLU A 84 -24.75 -10.40 10.54
CA GLU A 84 -23.93 -11.61 10.70
C GLU A 84 -23.67 -12.38 9.42
N ARG A 85 -24.45 -12.11 8.35
CA ARG A 85 -24.26 -12.75 7.04
C ARG A 85 -23.08 -12.12 6.28
N LYS A 86 -22.66 -10.93 6.67
CA LYS A 86 -21.53 -10.23 6.02
C LYS A 86 -20.24 -10.58 6.74
N VAL A 87 -19.27 -11.06 5.97
CA VAL A 87 -17.94 -11.39 6.46
C VAL A 87 -16.93 -10.44 5.80
N PHE A 88 -16.15 -9.80 6.60
CA PHE A 88 -15.10 -8.89 6.17
C PHE A 88 -13.72 -9.45 6.45
N VAL A 89 -12.73 -8.93 5.74
CA VAL A 89 -11.33 -9.29 5.91
C VAL A 89 -10.58 -8.05 6.41
N ALA A 90 -9.75 -8.23 7.43
CA ALA A 90 -8.93 -7.16 8.00
C ALA A 90 -7.47 -7.61 8.07
N LEU A 91 -6.55 -6.65 8.10
CA LEU A 91 -5.15 -6.94 8.36
C LEU A 91 -4.93 -7.28 9.83
N THR A 92 -4.03 -8.21 10.07
CA THR A 92 -3.46 -8.43 11.40
C THR A 92 -2.31 -7.43 11.60
N GLU A 93 -1.79 -7.34 12.83
CA GLU A 93 -0.59 -6.54 13.09
C GLU A 93 0.59 -7.02 12.24
N LYS A 94 0.76 -8.34 12.11
CA LYS A 94 1.78 -8.91 11.24
C LYS A 94 1.57 -8.51 9.78
N GLY A 95 0.31 -8.52 9.31
CA GLY A 95 -0.03 -8.08 7.96
C GLY A 95 0.33 -6.63 7.70
N ARG A 96 0.10 -5.74 8.68
CA ARG A 96 0.48 -4.32 8.58
C ARG A 96 1.98 -4.16 8.44
N LEU A 97 2.76 -4.89 9.24
CA LEU A 97 4.22 -4.82 9.19
C LEU A 97 4.77 -5.33 7.86
N VAL A 98 4.23 -6.44 7.36
CA VAL A 98 4.63 -6.98 6.06
C VAL A 98 4.30 -5.99 4.94
N LEU A 99 3.11 -5.41 4.97
CA LEU A 99 2.70 -4.40 3.99
C LEU A 99 3.62 -3.17 4.03
N GLU A 100 3.91 -2.67 5.23
CA GLU A 100 4.80 -1.52 5.42
C GLU A 100 6.16 -1.79 4.77
N ARG A 101 6.79 -2.93 5.09
CA ARG A 101 8.10 -3.28 4.56
C ARG A 101 8.12 -3.45 3.04
N ASN A 102 6.99 -3.82 2.45
CA ASN A 102 6.91 -4.07 1.00
C ASN A 102 6.50 -2.83 0.18
N THR A 103 5.97 -1.78 0.81
CA THR A 103 5.39 -0.65 0.08
C THR A 103 5.88 0.72 0.53
N GLN A 104 6.40 0.87 1.74
CA GLN A 104 6.78 2.17 2.28
C GLN A 104 8.29 2.39 2.20
N LEU A 105 8.68 3.64 2.34
CA LEU A 105 10.08 4.00 2.51
C LEU A 105 10.53 3.67 3.94
N ASP A 106 11.76 3.20 4.08
CA ASP A 106 12.35 2.89 5.38
C ASP A 106 12.36 4.14 6.24
N LYS A 107 11.69 4.09 7.39
CA LYS A 107 11.52 5.23 8.29
C LYS A 107 12.84 5.80 8.80
N GLU A 108 13.81 4.95 9.10
CA GLU A 108 15.11 5.39 9.59
C GLU A 108 15.91 6.13 8.51
N LYS A 109 15.89 5.61 7.28
CA LYS A 109 16.53 6.25 6.14
C LYS A 109 15.89 7.59 5.82
N LEU A 110 14.55 7.61 5.75
CA LEU A 110 13.80 8.84 5.45
C LEU A 110 14.00 9.90 6.54
N LYS A 111 13.99 9.49 7.81
CA LYS A 111 14.24 10.37 8.95
C LYS A 111 15.61 11.03 8.83
N SER A 112 16.63 10.26 8.52
CA SER A 112 18.00 10.77 8.35
C SER A 112 18.06 11.86 7.28
N ILE A 113 17.37 11.68 6.17
CA ILE A 113 17.31 12.69 5.11
C ILE A 113 16.59 13.94 5.58
N LEU A 114 15.41 13.78 6.19
CA LEU A 114 14.59 14.91 6.63
C LEU A 114 15.27 15.74 7.72
N GLU A 115 16.11 15.12 8.54
CA GLU A 115 16.90 15.82 9.56
C GLU A 115 18.07 16.60 8.94
N ARG A 116 18.58 16.15 7.80
CA ARG A 116 19.77 16.73 7.14
C ARG A 116 19.43 17.91 6.24
N ILE A 117 18.27 17.94 5.64
CA ILE A 117 17.82 19.04 4.78
C ILE A 117 17.26 20.20 5.61
N SER A 118 17.07 21.37 5.01
CA SER A 118 16.50 22.54 5.70
C SER A 118 15.01 22.32 6.03
N VAL A 119 14.51 23.10 6.99
CA VAL A 119 13.08 23.09 7.33
C VAL A 119 12.24 23.49 6.11
N SER A 120 12.66 24.49 5.35
CA SER A 120 11.91 24.92 4.16
C SER A 120 11.90 23.86 3.07
N GLU A 121 12.99 23.13 2.87
CA GLU A 121 13.02 22.01 1.93
C GLU A 121 12.10 20.86 2.37
N ARG A 122 12.10 20.55 3.66
CA ARG A 122 11.19 19.54 4.20
C ARG A 122 9.73 19.91 3.97
N GLU A 123 9.37 21.17 4.23
CA GLU A 123 8.02 21.67 4.00
C GLU A 123 7.63 21.61 2.52
N LEU A 124 8.56 21.90 1.61
CA LEU A 124 8.33 21.77 0.16
C LEU A 124 8.02 20.32 -0.23
N ILE A 125 8.79 19.37 0.30
CA ILE A 125 8.57 17.94 0.04
C ILE A 125 7.21 17.52 0.57
N GLU A 126 6.88 17.85 1.81
CA GLU A 126 5.60 17.52 2.43
C GLU A 126 4.43 18.04 1.60
N LYS A 127 4.52 19.30 1.16
CA LYS A 127 3.49 19.93 0.34
C LYS A 127 3.38 19.28 -1.05
N ALA A 128 4.51 18.99 -1.68
CA ALA A 128 4.53 18.37 -3.01
C ALA A 128 3.90 16.97 -2.97
N PHE A 129 4.28 16.16 -2.00
CA PHE A 129 3.70 14.82 -1.83
C PHE A 129 2.22 14.88 -1.48
N TYR A 130 1.82 15.84 -0.65
CA TYR A 130 0.40 16.03 -0.33
C TYR A 130 -0.41 16.33 -1.59
N ILE A 131 0.04 17.27 -2.42
CA ILE A 131 -0.64 17.65 -3.66
C ILE A 131 -0.76 16.43 -4.58
N LEU A 132 0.36 15.74 -4.82
CA LEU A 132 0.39 14.61 -5.74
C LEU A 132 -0.47 13.45 -5.24
N SER A 133 -0.38 13.13 -3.95
CA SER A 133 -1.15 12.02 -3.38
C SER A 133 -2.66 12.31 -3.38
N LYS A 134 -3.05 13.56 -3.12
CA LYS A 134 -4.44 13.98 -3.17
C LYS A 134 -5.04 13.79 -4.57
N GLU A 135 -4.32 14.24 -5.59
CA GLU A 135 -4.77 14.09 -6.97
C GLU A 135 -4.75 12.63 -7.44
N ALA A 136 -3.74 11.86 -6.99
CA ALA A 136 -3.63 10.44 -7.33
C ALA A 136 -4.80 9.61 -6.81
N LYS A 137 -5.39 9.98 -5.67
CA LYS A 137 -6.54 9.27 -5.10
C LYS A 137 -7.76 9.28 -5.99
N GLN A 138 -7.87 10.23 -6.90
CA GLN A 138 -8.97 10.30 -7.87
C GLN A 138 -8.91 9.16 -8.89
N TRP A 139 -7.78 8.47 -9.02
CA TRP A 139 -7.58 7.34 -9.92
C TRP A 139 -7.83 5.98 -9.27
N GLN A 140 -8.30 5.96 -8.03
CA GLN A 140 -8.65 4.71 -7.36
C GLN A 140 -9.97 4.18 -7.90
N LEU A 141 -9.95 2.95 -8.35
CA LEU A 141 -11.11 2.25 -8.88
C LEU A 141 -11.81 1.45 -7.79
#